data_80a489621c78e7611f9932daa921aa19
#
_entry.id   80a489621c78e7611f9932daa921aa19
#
_cell.length_a   1.000
_cell.length_b   1.000
_cell.length_c   1.000
_cell.angle_alpha   90.00
_cell.angle_beta   90.00
_cell.angle_gamma   90.00
#
_symmetry.space_group_name_H-M   'P 1'
#
loop_
_entity.id
_entity.type
_entity.pdbx_description
1 polymer ?
#
loop_
_entity_poly.entity_id
_entity_poly.type
_entity_poly.pdbx_seq_one_letter_code
_entity_poly.pdbx_strand_id
1 'polypeptide(L)'
;TTSNVLAEIINHGTVLDEANIPEQDRFMVIPAKMAGLIKQSDVKDASITGDGSTPLRNGRLGMVDRFTLYVSHNLPLSATGASGEFTIFSGHKKGLTFASQMTNMETLRSESTFGDIIRGLQVYGYKVVQPTALTAGIITIA
;
A
#
# COMPACT_ATOMS: atom_id res chain seq x y z
N THR A 1 10.38 14.58 9.72
CA THR A 1 10.11 14.45 11.16
C THR A 1 8.88 13.57 11.37
N THR A 2 8.80 12.90 12.52
CA THR A 2 7.69 11.98 12.88
C THR A 2 6.32 12.67 12.87
N SER A 3 6.25 13.92 13.29
CA SER A 3 5.00 14.72 13.30
C SER A 3 4.43 14.97 11.90
N ASN A 4 5.28 15.15 10.89
CA ASN A 4 4.84 15.38 9.52
C ASN A 4 4.25 14.10 8.88
N VAL A 5 4.74 12.93 9.27
CA VAL A 5 4.26 11.64 8.74
C VAL A 5 2.83 11.36 9.18
N LEU A 6 2.51 11.62 10.45
CA LEU A 6 1.14 11.45 10.96
C LEU A 6 0.18 12.48 10.36
N ALA A 7 0.63 13.73 10.24
CA ALA A 7 -0.17 14.77 9.59
C ALA A 7 -0.54 14.39 8.15
N GLU A 8 0.38 13.77 7.41
CA GLU A 8 0.13 13.34 6.05
C GLU A 8 -0.90 12.20 5.98
N ILE A 9 -0.85 11.24 6.91
CA ILE A 9 -1.88 10.19 7.00
C ILE A 9 -3.25 10.81 7.25
N ILE A 10 -3.35 11.77 8.17
CA ILE A 10 -4.60 12.46 8.50
C ILE A 10 -5.11 13.26 7.29
N ASN A 11 -4.23 13.96 6.56
CA ASN A 11 -4.60 14.69 5.35
C ASN A 11 -5.22 13.78 4.29
N HIS A 12 -4.63 12.60 4.06
CA HIS A 12 -5.21 11.61 3.15
C HIS A 12 -6.58 11.11 3.64
N GLY A 13 -6.77 10.97 4.95
CA GLY A 13 -8.06 10.66 5.56
C GLY A 13 -9.10 11.73 5.28
N THR A 14 -8.73 12.99 5.48
CA THR A 14 -9.61 14.15 5.25
C THR A 14 -10.06 14.24 3.78
N VAL A 15 -9.15 14.04 2.83
CA VAL A 15 -9.49 14.06 1.39
C VAL A 15 -10.52 12.99 1.04
N LEU A 16 -10.41 11.78 1.60
CA LEU A 16 -11.38 10.72 1.37
C LEU A 16 -12.72 10.98 2.08
N ASP A 17 -12.70 11.65 3.24
CA ASP A 17 -13.91 12.03 3.96
C ASP A 17 -14.68 13.12 3.20
N GLU A 18 -14.00 14.13 2.66
CA GLU A 18 -14.60 15.16 1.79
C GLU A 18 -15.21 14.56 0.52
N ALA A 19 -14.64 13.46 0.02
CA ALA A 19 -15.20 12.71 -1.12
C ALA A 19 -16.36 11.77 -0.73
N ASN A 20 -16.81 11.76 0.53
CA ASN A 20 -17.86 10.88 1.06
C ASN A 20 -17.56 9.39 0.85
N ILE A 21 -16.31 8.98 0.98
CA ILE A 21 -15.89 7.59 0.85
C ILE A 21 -16.04 6.89 2.21
N PRO A 22 -16.61 5.66 2.27
CA PRO A 22 -16.76 4.92 3.51
C PRO A 22 -15.46 4.80 4.30
N GLU A 23 -15.55 4.82 5.61
CA GLU A 23 -14.39 4.72 6.51
C GLU A 23 -13.81 3.30 6.59
N GLN A 24 -14.64 2.30 6.35
CA GLN A 24 -14.23 0.90 6.37
C GLN A 24 -13.44 0.54 5.12
N ASP A 25 -12.56 -0.46 5.23
CA ASP A 25 -11.81 -0.99 4.07
C ASP A 25 -10.91 0.03 3.35
N ARG A 26 -10.48 1.07 4.04
CA ARG A 26 -9.44 1.99 3.55
C ARG A 26 -8.07 1.36 3.68
N PHE A 27 -7.24 1.55 2.70
CA PHE A 27 -5.86 1.10 2.69
C PHE A 27 -4.90 2.24 2.37
N MET A 28 -3.66 2.11 2.85
CA MET A 28 -2.57 3.01 2.50
C MET A 28 -1.30 2.21 2.27
N VAL A 29 -0.59 2.51 1.20
CA VAL A 29 0.70 1.90 0.86
C VAL A 29 1.80 2.91 1.11
N ILE A 30 2.73 2.56 1.99
CA ILE A 30 3.79 3.43 2.49
C ILE A 30 5.18 2.82 2.27
N PRO A 31 6.23 3.65 2.12
CA PRO A 31 7.61 3.17 2.05
C PRO A 31 8.11 2.71 3.42
N ALA A 32 9.13 1.84 3.42
CA ALA A 32 9.72 1.29 4.64
C ALA A 32 10.29 2.38 5.58
N LYS A 33 10.84 3.47 5.04
CA LYS A 33 11.32 4.60 5.84
C LYS A 33 10.18 5.26 6.65
N MET A 34 9.03 5.49 6.01
CA MET A 34 7.86 6.04 6.67
C MET A 34 7.35 5.10 7.77
N ALA A 35 7.32 3.80 7.49
CA ALA A 35 6.97 2.77 8.47
C ALA A 35 7.88 2.82 9.72
N GLY A 36 9.18 3.05 9.54
CA GLY A 36 10.14 3.23 10.62
C GLY A 36 9.84 4.46 11.47
N LEU A 37 9.49 5.58 10.84
CA LEU A 37 9.13 6.83 11.54
C LEU A 37 7.83 6.68 12.35
N ILE A 38 6.83 5.96 11.80
CA ILE A 38 5.58 5.67 12.53
C ILE A 38 5.88 4.85 13.80
N LYS A 39 6.75 3.85 13.72
CA LYS A 39 7.16 3.04 14.87
C LYS A 39 7.93 3.82 15.93
N GLN A 40 8.55 4.94 15.55
CA GLN A 40 9.25 5.84 16.47
C GLN A 40 8.34 6.95 17.04
N SER A 41 7.15 7.13 16.47
CA SER A 41 6.18 8.12 16.93
C SER A 41 5.43 7.66 18.19
N ASP A 42 4.67 8.57 18.78
CA ASP A 42 3.85 8.30 19.97
C ASP A 42 2.73 7.28 19.71
N VAL A 43 2.37 7.03 18.45
CA VAL A 43 1.40 6.00 18.03
C VAL A 43 1.89 4.56 18.33
N LYS A 44 3.17 4.39 18.70
CA LYS A 44 3.71 3.08 19.12
C LYS A 44 3.03 2.50 20.36
N ASP A 45 2.43 3.34 21.20
CA ASP A 45 1.83 2.92 22.47
C ASP A 45 0.36 2.50 22.29
N ALA A 46 0.06 1.26 22.70
CA ALA A 46 -1.29 0.70 22.62
C ALA A 46 -2.32 1.48 23.44
N SER A 47 -1.88 2.18 24.49
CA SER A 47 -2.75 3.02 25.31
C SER A 47 -3.30 4.23 24.57
N ILE A 48 -2.58 4.70 23.55
CA ILE A 48 -2.97 5.84 22.71
C ILE A 48 -3.80 5.37 21.53
N THR A 49 -3.48 4.18 20.96
CA THR A 49 -4.16 3.63 19.78
C THR A 49 -5.46 2.89 20.11
N GLY A 50 -5.66 2.47 21.37
CA GLY A 50 -6.88 1.77 21.79
C GLY A 50 -7.05 0.34 21.24
N ASP A 51 -6.11 -0.18 20.49
CA ASP A 51 -6.19 -1.45 19.77
C ASP A 51 -5.58 -2.65 20.53
N GLY A 52 -5.05 -2.42 21.73
CA GLY A 52 -4.50 -3.47 22.58
C GLY A 52 -3.22 -4.14 22.07
N SER A 53 -2.72 -3.76 20.88
CA SER A 53 -1.49 -4.28 20.31
C SER A 53 -0.50 -3.16 19.95
N THR A 54 0.75 -3.31 20.36
CA THR A 54 1.79 -2.34 20.05
C THR A 54 2.53 -2.72 18.76
N PRO A 55 2.67 -1.81 17.78
CA PRO A 55 3.43 -2.04 16.54
C PRO A 55 4.88 -2.44 16.81
N LEU A 56 5.46 -1.96 17.91
CA LEU A 56 6.83 -2.27 18.29
C LEU A 56 7.00 -3.75 18.66
N ARG A 57 5.98 -4.36 19.26
CA ARG A 57 5.99 -5.73 19.73
C ARG A 57 5.78 -6.74 18.61
N ASN A 58 4.89 -6.43 17.67
CA ASN A 58 4.48 -7.33 16.60
C ASN A 58 5.20 -7.10 15.28
N GLY A 59 5.91 -5.97 15.13
CA GLY A 59 6.48 -5.54 13.85
C GLY A 59 5.45 -5.11 12.80
N ARG A 60 4.16 -5.30 13.07
CA ARG A 60 3.05 -4.87 12.21
C ARG A 60 2.59 -3.48 12.60
N LEU A 61 2.32 -2.64 11.60
CA LEU A 61 1.78 -1.30 11.82
C LEU A 61 0.27 -1.30 12.06
N GLY A 62 -0.40 -2.36 11.63
CA GLY A 62 -1.85 -2.50 11.81
C GLY A 62 -2.66 -1.43 11.09
N MET A 63 -3.56 -0.82 11.83
CA MET A 63 -4.44 0.25 11.36
C MET A 63 -4.06 1.56 12.04
N VAL A 64 -3.92 2.62 11.28
CA VAL A 64 -3.70 3.99 11.76
C VAL A 64 -4.69 4.90 11.05
N ASP A 65 -5.45 5.69 11.80
CA ASP A 65 -6.46 6.61 11.29
C ASP A 65 -7.40 5.96 10.25
N ARG A 66 -7.96 4.80 10.58
CA ARG A 66 -8.88 4.03 9.72
C ARG A 66 -8.25 3.43 8.46
N PHE A 67 -6.93 3.62 8.24
CA PHE A 67 -6.19 3.01 7.15
C PHE A 67 -5.49 1.73 7.59
N THR A 68 -5.68 0.66 6.84
CA THR A 68 -4.83 -0.53 6.93
C THR A 68 -3.53 -0.22 6.20
N LEU A 69 -2.41 -0.22 6.94
CA LEU A 69 -1.10 0.14 6.39
C LEU A 69 -0.41 -1.06 5.75
N TYR A 70 -0.01 -0.89 4.51
CA TYR A 70 0.83 -1.85 3.77
C TYR A 70 2.18 -1.22 3.47
N VAL A 71 3.25 -1.93 3.82
CA VAL A 71 4.62 -1.48 3.55
C VAL A 71 5.09 -2.10 2.23
N SER A 72 5.52 -1.26 1.30
CA SER A 72 6.06 -1.71 0.02
C SER A 72 7.31 -0.90 -0.35
N HIS A 73 8.28 -1.58 -0.97
CA HIS A 73 9.47 -0.92 -1.54
C HIS A 73 9.28 -0.60 -3.04
N ASN A 74 8.20 -1.10 -3.65
CA ASN A 74 7.90 -0.90 -5.08
C ASN A 74 7.15 0.42 -5.35
N LEU A 75 7.14 1.34 -4.39
CA LEU A 75 6.55 2.66 -4.61
C LEU A 75 7.42 3.45 -5.58
N PRO A 76 6.83 4.11 -6.60
CA PRO A 76 7.58 4.95 -7.50
C PRO A 76 8.21 6.11 -6.72
N LEU A 77 9.44 6.43 -7.07
CA LEU A 77 10.03 7.71 -6.68
C LEU A 77 9.21 8.83 -7.30
N SER A 78 9.23 10.00 -6.66
CA SER A 78 8.56 11.18 -7.22
C SER A 78 9.03 11.46 -8.66
N ALA A 79 8.16 12.05 -9.45
CA ALA A 79 8.48 12.47 -10.82
C ALA A 79 9.68 13.43 -10.90
N THR A 80 9.99 14.14 -9.81
CA THR A 80 11.16 15.00 -9.70
C THR A 80 12.46 14.23 -9.52
N GLY A 81 12.39 12.94 -9.14
CA GLY A 81 13.55 12.09 -8.91
C GLY A 81 14.45 12.54 -7.76
N ALA A 82 13.97 13.45 -6.91
CA ALA A 82 14.74 13.93 -5.77
C ALA A 82 14.96 12.78 -4.76
N SER A 83 16.16 12.72 -4.23
CA SER A 83 16.53 11.71 -3.23
C SER A 83 15.66 11.85 -1.98
N GLY A 84 14.98 10.77 -1.60
CA GLY A 84 14.12 10.74 -0.41
C GLY A 84 12.66 11.09 -0.66
N GLU A 85 12.24 11.38 -1.89
CA GLU A 85 10.84 11.56 -2.25
C GLU A 85 10.20 10.23 -2.65
N PHE A 86 9.03 9.96 -2.08
CA PHE A 86 8.24 8.76 -2.39
C PHE A 86 6.80 9.15 -2.68
N THR A 87 6.20 8.48 -3.64
CA THR A 87 4.76 8.58 -3.86
C THR A 87 4.05 7.56 -2.97
N ILE A 88 3.18 8.03 -2.10
CA ILE A 88 2.31 7.18 -1.29
C ILE A 88 0.93 7.09 -1.92
N PHE A 89 0.27 5.96 -1.75
CA PHE A 89 -1.07 5.73 -2.26
C PHE A 89 -2.00 5.36 -1.12
N SER A 90 -3.17 5.97 -1.11
CA SER A 90 -4.24 5.57 -0.20
C SER A 90 -5.58 5.54 -0.93
N GLY A 91 -6.53 4.84 -0.38
CA GLY A 91 -7.84 4.77 -0.98
C GLY A 91 -8.73 3.71 -0.34
N HIS A 92 -9.85 3.51 -0.99
CA HIS A 92 -10.83 2.50 -0.63
C HIS A 92 -10.88 1.40 -1.71
N LYS A 93 -11.18 0.17 -1.31
CA LYS A 93 -11.25 -1.00 -2.21
C LYS A 93 -12.15 -0.80 -3.43
N LYS A 94 -13.19 0.03 -3.35
CA LYS A 94 -14.07 0.35 -4.47
C LYS A 94 -13.39 1.13 -5.59
N GLY A 95 -12.26 1.78 -5.32
CA GLY A 95 -11.56 2.62 -6.29
C GLY A 95 -10.92 1.84 -7.43
N LEU A 96 -10.46 0.61 -7.16
CA LEU A 96 -9.71 -0.21 -8.10
C LEU A 96 -10.33 -1.60 -8.26
N THR A 97 -10.50 -2.03 -9.49
CA THR A 97 -10.91 -3.40 -9.81
C THR A 97 -9.76 -4.14 -10.47
N PHE A 98 -9.52 -5.36 -10.02
CA PHE A 98 -8.53 -6.27 -10.57
C PHE A 98 -9.21 -7.61 -10.91
N ALA A 99 -8.95 -8.12 -12.10
CA ALA A 99 -9.39 -9.42 -12.54
C ALA A 99 -8.19 -10.21 -13.08
N SER A 100 -8.10 -11.47 -12.71
CA SER A 100 -7.07 -12.36 -13.23
C SER A 100 -7.66 -13.72 -13.51
N GLN A 101 -7.18 -14.35 -14.58
CA GLN A 101 -7.58 -15.69 -14.99
C GLN A 101 -6.34 -16.46 -15.43
N MET A 102 -6.16 -17.66 -14.91
CA MET A 102 -5.20 -18.61 -15.45
C MET A 102 -5.91 -19.41 -16.54
N THR A 103 -5.51 -19.18 -17.79
CA THR A 103 -6.24 -19.69 -18.96
C THR A 103 -5.76 -21.07 -19.37
N ASN A 104 -4.45 -21.33 -19.31
CA ASN A 104 -3.87 -22.57 -19.80
C ASN A 104 -2.59 -22.95 -19.07
N MET A 105 -2.42 -24.22 -18.82
CA MET A 105 -1.19 -24.81 -18.32
C MET A 105 -0.84 -26.00 -19.20
N GLU A 106 0.37 -26.01 -19.76
CA GLU A 106 0.83 -27.05 -20.68
C GLU A 106 2.19 -27.57 -20.25
N THR A 107 2.38 -28.86 -20.42
CA THR A 107 3.68 -29.51 -20.32
C THR A 107 4.18 -29.85 -21.69
N LEU A 108 5.37 -29.38 -22.03
CA LEU A 108 6.04 -29.63 -23.31
C LEU A 108 7.37 -30.34 -23.04
N ARG A 109 7.70 -31.31 -23.89
CA ARG A 109 9.01 -31.91 -23.89
C ARG A 109 10.04 -30.95 -24.51
N SER A 110 11.16 -30.76 -23.84
CA SER A 110 12.25 -29.91 -24.37
C SER A 110 12.93 -30.61 -25.55
N GLU A 111 13.19 -29.85 -26.62
CA GLU A 111 13.93 -30.34 -27.78
C GLU A 111 15.46 -30.33 -27.54
N SER A 112 15.94 -29.42 -26.70
CA SER A 112 17.37 -29.17 -26.50
C SER A 112 17.95 -29.80 -25.23
N THR A 113 17.11 -30.18 -24.27
CA THR A 113 17.52 -30.76 -23.00
C THR A 113 16.61 -31.93 -22.65
N PHE A 114 17.16 -32.90 -21.91
CA PHE A 114 16.38 -34.03 -21.43
C PHE A 114 15.55 -33.62 -20.19
N GLY A 115 14.36 -33.04 -20.46
CA GLY A 115 13.47 -32.56 -19.41
C GLY A 115 12.13 -32.06 -19.98
N ASP A 116 11.18 -31.83 -19.08
CA ASP A 116 9.85 -31.29 -19.41
C ASP A 116 9.77 -29.82 -19.01
N ILE A 117 9.23 -29.00 -19.91
CA ILE A 117 8.99 -27.58 -19.69
C ILE A 117 7.52 -27.39 -19.34
N ILE A 118 7.24 -26.78 -18.19
CA ILE A 118 5.90 -26.37 -17.81
C ILE A 118 5.73 -24.88 -18.15
N ARG A 119 4.72 -24.55 -18.93
CA ARG A 119 4.37 -23.17 -19.26
C ARG A 119 2.93 -22.89 -18.85
N GLY A 120 2.69 -21.68 -18.34
CA GLY A 120 1.38 -21.21 -17.96
C GLY A 120 1.07 -19.86 -18.63
N LEU A 121 -0.17 -19.68 -19.07
CA LEU A 121 -0.70 -18.42 -19.57
C LEU A 121 -1.65 -17.84 -18.55
N GLN A 122 -1.30 -16.68 -18.02
CA GLN A 122 -2.17 -15.89 -17.13
C GLN A 122 -2.58 -14.60 -17.83
N VAL A 123 -3.88 -14.35 -17.88
CA VAL A 123 -4.45 -13.10 -18.36
C VAL A 123 -4.95 -12.31 -17.15
N TYR A 124 -4.56 -11.06 -17.06
CA TYR A 124 -5.01 -10.17 -16.00
C TYR A 124 -5.31 -8.79 -16.53
N GLY A 125 -6.16 -8.06 -15.83
CA GLY A 125 -6.48 -6.69 -16.13
C GLY A 125 -6.82 -5.92 -14.86
N TYR A 126 -6.63 -4.63 -14.89
CA TYR A 126 -6.99 -3.73 -13.81
C TYR A 126 -7.58 -2.43 -14.37
N LYS A 127 -8.48 -1.83 -13.61
CA LYS A 127 -9.09 -0.55 -13.99
C LYS A 127 -9.46 0.24 -12.73
N VAL A 128 -9.19 1.54 -12.76
CA VAL A 128 -9.73 2.48 -11.79
C VAL A 128 -11.20 2.72 -12.14
N VAL A 129 -12.09 2.35 -11.22
CA VAL A 129 -13.55 2.48 -11.40
C VAL A 129 -14.03 3.81 -10.84
N GLN A 130 -13.53 4.17 -9.65
CA GLN A 130 -13.91 5.40 -8.96
C GLN A 130 -12.64 6.17 -8.58
N PRO A 131 -12.21 7.16 -9.39
CA PRO A 131 -11.00 7.93 -9.12
C PRO A 131 -11.03 8.69 -7.79
N THR A 132 -12.21 9.20 -7.39
CA THR A 132 -12.40 9.93 -6.13
C THR A 132 -12.16 9.09 -4.87
N ALA A 133 -12.18 7.76 -5.00
CA ALA A 133 -11.90 6.83 -3.90
C ALA A 133 -10.41 6.49 -3.75
N LEU A 134 -9.55 7.09 -4.56
CA LEU A 134 -8.10 6.92 -4.52
C LEU A 134 -7.43 8.28 -4.39
N THR A 135 -6.40 8.35 -3.56
CA THR A 135 -5.56 9.55 -3.44
C THR A 135 -4.09 9.18 -3.44
N ALA A 136 -3.28 10.04 -4.00
CA ALA A 136 -1.82 9.89 -4.03
C ALA A 136 -1.18 11.17 -3.50
N GLY A 137 -0.15 11.02 -2.70
CA GLY A 137 0.64 12.14 -2.17
C GLY A 137 2.13 11.89 -2.37
N ILE A 138 2.90 12.97 -2.44
CA ILE A 138 4.35 12.92 -2.49
C ILE A 138 4.88 13.32 -1.13
N ILE A 139 5.70 12.47 -0.52
CA ILE A 139 6.35 12.76 0.76
C ILE A 139 7.86 12.78 0.58
N THR A 140 8.50 13.73 1.25
CA THR A 140 9.96 13.80 1.35
C THR A 140 10.38 13.30 2.72
N ILE A 141 11.19 12.26 2.76
CA ILE A 141 11.75 11.70 3.98
C ILE A 141 13.25 11.96 3.95
N ALA A 142 13.64 12.94 4.73
CA ALA A 142 15.04 13.29 4.94
C ALA A 142 15.71 12.30 5.91
#